data_2c8539c3cacabd7366f347df5692fadf
#
_entry.id   2c8539c3cacabd7366f347df5692fadf
#
_cell.length_a   1.000
_cell.length_b   1.000
_cell.length_c   1.000
_cell.angle_alpha   90.00
_cell.angle_beta   90.00
_cell.angle_gamma   90.00
#
_symmetry.space_group_name_H-M   'P 1'
#
loop_
_entity.id
_entity.type
_entity.pdbx_description
1 polymer ?
#
loop_
_entity_poly.entity_id
_entity_poly.type
_entity_poly.pdbx_seq_one_letter_code
_entity_poly.pdbx_strand_id
1 'polypeptide(L)'
;PLEPRLRCGWIHNDFNDYNVLVVPKLAGPPALGLIDFGDMTHSYLAAEPAVACAYAMLDKPDPLEAAVHLIRGFHNRFPLDEKEIEILFPMVLMRLCLSVTLGAFQQQNDPENEYLGVSQKPACELLERLQDVNPRYAHYLFRDACNMEACPWTSNFRKWQKETSGLF
;
A
#
# COMPACT_ATOMS: atom_id res chain seq x y z
N PRO A 1 -2.28 -21.20 6.33
CA PRO A 1 -0.82 -21.30 6.31
C PRO A 1 -0.26 -20.11 5.52
N LEU A 2 0.78 -19.46 6.05
CA LEU A 2 1.43 -18.37 5.36
C LEU A 2 2.13 -18.89 4.09
N GLU A 3 2.15 -18.07 3.02
CA GLU A 3 2.88 -18.37 1.79
C GLU A 3 4.39 -18.42 2.11
N PRO A 4 5.06 -19.58 2.00
CA PRO A 4 6.43 -19.75 2.51
C PRO A 4 7.49 -18.95 1.74
N ARG A 5 7.12 -18.31 0.65
CA ARG A 5 8.00 -17.48 -0.18
C ARG A 5 7.95 -16.01 0.16
N LEU A 6 7.07 -15.61 1.08
CA LEU A 6 6.95 -14.23 1.56
C LEU A 6 7.60 -14.10 2.93
N ARG A 7 8.31 -13.01 3.13
CA ARG A 7 8.94 -12.72 4.44
C ARG A 7 7.89 -12.38 5.48
N CYS A 8 8.07 -12.93 6.68
CA CYS A 8 7.22 -12.69 7.83
C CYS A 8 8.00 -12.01 8.96
N GLY A 9 7.30 -11.26 9.76
CA GLY A 9 7.85 -10.56 10.93
C GLY A 9 6.75 -9.86 11.72
N TRP A 10 7.16 -9.15 12.76
CA TRP A 10 6.27 -8.30 13.52
C TRP A 10 5.98 -7.03 12.73
N ILE A 11 4.70 -6.72 12.57
CA ILE A 11 4.20 -5.52 11.90
C ILE A 11 3.26 -4.77 12.84
N HIS A 12 3.16 -3.45 12.68
CA HIS A 12 2.23 -2.61 13.43
C HIS A 12 0.77 -2.92 13.05
N ASN A 13 0.55 -3.20 11.77
CA ASN A 13 -0.73 -3.63 11.19
C ASN A 13 -1.87 -2.59 11.22
N ASP A 14 -1.64 -1.41 11.79
CA ASP A 14 -2.61 -0.31 11.80
C ASP A 14 -1.91 1.06 11.59
N PHE A 15 -1.04 1.12 10.57
CA PHE A 15 -0.31 2.33 10.23
C PHE A 15 -1.24 3.30 9.47
N ASN A 16 -1.99 4.10 10.23
CA ASN A 16 -2.85 5.16 9.73
C ASN A 16 -2.39 6.54 10.22
N ASP A 17 -2.99 7.61 9.74
CA ASP A 17 -2.63 8.98 10.07
C ASP A 17 -2.91 9.37 11.53
N TYR A 18 -3.86 8.72 12.20
CA TYR A 18 -4.14 8.92 13.64
C TYR A 18 -3.05 8.32 14.53
N ASN A 19 -2.35 7.31 14.05
CA ASN A 19 -1.29 6.62 14.77
C ASN A 19 0.11 7.20 14.51
N VAL A 20 0.22 8.22 13.62
CA VAL A 20 1.49 8.88 13.30
C VAL A 20 1.56 10.26 13.93
N LEU A 21 2.51 10.44 14.84
CA LEU A 21 2.81 11.72 15.47
C LEU A 21 3.91 12.45 14.69
N VAL A 22 3.68 13.71 14.37
CA VAL A 22 4.65 14.56 13.67
C VAL A 22 5.05 15.70 14.57
N VAL A 23 6.33 15.76 14.95
CA VAL A 23 6.89 16.86 15.73
C VAL A 23 7.75 17.72 14.83
N PRO A 24 7.30 18.95 14.51
CA PRO A 24 8.08 19.91 13.72
C PRO A 24 9.42 20.21 14.39
N LYS A 25 10.49 20.33 13.61
CA LYS A 25 11.79 20.80 14.05
C LYS A 25 12.09 22.17 13.45
N LEU A 26 12.82 23.02 14.15
CA LEU A 26 13.26 24.32 13.64
C LEU A 26 14.20 24.19 12.42
N ALA A 27 14.93 23.07 12.31
CA ALA A 27 15.77 22.77 11.16
C ALA A 27 15.78 21.26 10.91
N GLY A 28 15.82 20.85 9.63
CA GLY A 28 15.81 19.45 9.21
C GLY A 28 14.41 18.84 9.15
N PRO A 29 14.30 17.54 8.82
CA PRO A 29 13.03 16.85 8.73
C PRO A 29 12.36 16.73 10.10
N PRO A 30 11.01 16.67 10.15
CA PRO A 30 10.27 16.48 11.40
C PRO A 30 10.66 15.15 12.07
N ALA A 31 10.52 15.10 13.40
CA ALA A 31 10.55 13.83 14.10
C ALA A 31 9.20 13.13 13.93
N LEU A 32 9.24 11.83 13.67
CA LEU A 32 8.05 10.99 13.55
C LEU A 32 8.01 10.05 14.75
N GLY A 33 6.82 9.85 15.29
CA GLY A 33 6.51 8.84 16.31
C GLY A 33 5.36 7.97 15.83
N LEU A 34 5.31 6.75 16.32
CA LEU A 34 4.22 5.81 16.06
C LEU A 34 3.63 5.40 17.41
N ILE A 35 2.31 5.35 17.50
CA ILE A 35 1.54 4.98 18.69
C ILE A 35 0.54 3.88 18.35
N ASP A 36 -0.11 3.34 19.35
CA ASP A 36 -1.16 2.30 19.26
C ASP A 36 -0.67 0.99 18.63
N PHE A 37 0.10 0.25 19.42
CA PHE A 37 0.62 -1.07 19.05
C PHE A 37 -0.37 -2.22 19.38
N GLY A 38 -1.65 -1.90 19.65
CA GLY A 38 -2.66 -2.89 20.02
C GLY A 38 -2.92 -3.95 18.96
N ASP A 39 -2.82 -3.58 17.69
CA ASP A 39 -3.02 -4.48 16.53
C ASP A 39 -1.73 -5.14 16.02
N MET A 40 -0.61 -4.96 16.74
CA MET A 40 0.66 -5.55 16.33
C MET A 40 0.55 -7.08 16.22
N THR A 41 1.01 -7.62 15.12
CA THR A 41 0.92 -9.05 14.84
C THR A 41 2.14 -9.58 14.07
N HIS A 42 2.36 -10.90 14.15
CA HIS A 42 3.34 -11.58 13.31
C HIS A 42 2.68 -12.02 12.00
N SER A 43 2.99 -11.33 10.92
CA SER A 43 2.37 -11.52 9.61
C SER A 43 3.37 -11.29 8.48
N TYR A 44 2.88 -11.22 7.24
CA TYR A 44 3.68 -10.83 6.08
C TYR A 44 4.19 -9.41 6.23
N LEU A 45 5.50 -9.20 6.02
CA LEU A 45 6.11 -7.87 6.11
C LEU A 45 5.53 -6.89 5.07
N ALA A 46 5.12 -7.39 3.90
CA ALA A 46 4.46 -6.60 2.87
C ALA A 46 3.08 -6.05 3.31
N ALA A 47 2.45 -6.63 4.33
CA ALA A 47 1.18 -6.11 4.84
C ALA A 47 1.33 -4.73 5.50
N GLU A 48 2.48 -4.43 6.10
CA GLU A 48 2.73 -3.12 6.71
C GLU A 48 2.62 -1.97 5.72
N PRO A 49 3.40 -1.91 4.62
CA PRO A 49 3.24 -0.86 3.63
C PRO A 49 1.89 -0.92 2.90
N ALA A 50 1.25 -2.08 2.78
CA ALA A 50 -0.08 -2.17 2.18
C ALA A 50 -1.15 -1.51 3.05
N VAL A 51 -1.12 -1.71 4.37
CA VAL A 51 -1.99 -1.02 5.34
C VAL A 51 -1.76 0.48 5.28
N ALA A 52 -0.50 0.91 5.34
CA ALA A 52 -0.14 2.33 5.26
C ALA A 52 -0.62 2.97 3.94
N CYS A 53 -0.47 2.28 2.80
CA CYS A 53 -0.98 2.74 1.50
C CYS A 53 -2.50 2.89 1.52
N ALA A 54 -3.23 1.92 2.05
CA ALA A 54 -4.69 1.98 2.09
C ALA A 54 -5.20 3.27 2.75
N TYR A 55 -4.58 3.69 3.85
CA TYR A 55 -4.93 4.94 4.52
C TYR A 55 -4.36 6.18 3.83
N ALA A 56 -3.13 6.13 3.34
CA ALA A 56 -2.51 7.26 2.64
C ALA A 56 -3.22 7.62 1.32
N MET A 57 -3.94 6.68 0.73
CA MET A 57 -4.71 6.85 -0.52
C MET A 57 -6.09 7.48 -0.30
N LEU A 58 -6.62 7.48 0.93
CA LEU A 58 -7.94 8.05 1.24
C LEU A 58 -7.97 9.54 0.88
N ASP A 59 -9.06 9.97 0.28
CA ASP A 59 -9.33 11.38 -0.10
C ASP A 59 -8.26 12.03 -1.01
N LYS A 60 -7.39 11.23 -1.64
CA LYS A 60 -6.37 11.77 -2.57
C LYS A 60 -6.92 11.91 -3.98
N PRO A 61 -6.58 13.01 -4.67
CA PRO A 61 -6.91 13.19 -6.10
C PRO A 61 -6.35 12.05 -6.95
N ASP A 62 -5.09 11.69 -6.73
CA ASP A 62 -4.43 10.52 -7.32
C ASP A 62 -3.99 9.56 -6.20
N PRO A 63 -4.81 8.52 -5.91
CA PRO A 63 -4.50 7.55 -4.88
C PRO A 63 -3.24 6.73 -5.18
N LEU A 64 -3.02 6.34 -6.45
CA LEU A 64 -1.86 5.53 -6.81
C LEU A 64 -0.56 6.30 -6.66
N GLU A 65 -0.55 7.60 -6.95
CA GLU A 65 0.62 8.46 -6.72
C GLU A 65 0.95 8.53 -5.22
N ALA A 66 -0.06 8.67 -4.35
CA ALA A 66 0.15 8.64 -2.90
C ALA A 66 0.79 7.32 -2.44
N ALA A 67 0.30 6.17 -2.96
CA ALA A 67 0.88 4.86 -2.68
C ALA A 67 2.33 4.75 -3.19
N VAL A 68 2.63 5.24 -4.39
CA VAL A 68 3.98 5.26 -4.98
C VAL A 68 4.97 5.97 -4.08
N HIS A 69 4.61 7.14 -3.53
CA HIS A 69 5.48 7.88 -2.62
C HIS A 69 5.76 7.12 -1.33
N LEU A 70 4.75 6.49 -0.75
CA LEU A 70 4.88 5.69 0.46
C LEU A 70 5.75 4.45 0.22
N ILE A 71 5.46 3.69 -0.83
CA ILE A 71 6.19 2.47 -1.19
C ILE A 71 7.66 2.79 -1.46
N ARG A 72 7.96 3.87 -2.18
CA ARG A 72 9.34 4.33 -2.39
C ARG A 72 10.05 4.64 -1.08
N GLY A 73 9.39 5.37 -0.17
CA GLY A 73 9.94 5.68 1.15
C GLY A 73 10.20 4.44 1.99
N PHE A 74 9.27 3.49 1.98
CA PHE A 74 9.40 2.22 2.68
C PHE A 74 10.53 1.39 2.08
N HIS A 75 10.54 1.17 0.77
CA HIS A 75 11.55 0.38 0.06
C HIS A 75 12.97 0.91 0.26
N ASN A 76 13.15 2.23 0.34
CA ASN A 76 14.45 2.85 0.59
C ASN A 76 15.02 2.51 1.98
N ARG A 77 14.18 2.15 2.93
CA ARG A 77 14.57 1.77 4.29
C ARG A 77 14.53 0.26 4.52
N PHE A 78 13.56 -0.38 3.94
CA PHE A 78 13.33 -1.81 4.02
C PHE A 78 13.01 -2.33 2.60
N PRO A 79 14.03 -2.79 1.86
CA PRO A 79 13.85 -3.23 0.49
C PRO A 79 12.82 -4.38 0.37
N LEU A 80 11.78 -4.13 -0.41
CA LEU A 80 10.78 -5.13 -0.78
C LEU A 80 11.32 -5.99 -1.93
N ASP A 81 11.04 -7.28 -1.90
CA ASP A 81 11.33 -8.18 -3.02
C ASP A 81 10.20 -8.18 -4.06
N GLU A 82 10.46 -8.80 -5.20
CA GLU A 82 9.52 -8.85 -6.35
C GLU A 82 8.14 -9.42 -5.97
N LYS A 83 8.13 -10.48 -5.16
CA LYS A 83 6.88 -11.13 -4.76
C LYS A 83 6.08 -10.28 -3.78
N GLU A 84 6.78 -9.57 -2.91
CA GLU A 84 6.16 -8.63 -1.99
C GLU A 84 5.52 -7.45 -2.75
N ILE A 85 6.23 -6.92 -3.77
CA ILE A 85 5.69 -5.85 -4.62
C ILE A 85 4.48 -6.35 -5.44
N GLU A 86 4.51 -7.58 -5.94
CA GLU A 86 3.42 -8.18 -6.72
C GLU A 86 2.11 -8.24 -5.93
N ILE A 87 2.19 -8.51 -4.62
CA ILE A 87 1.00 -8.65 -3.76
C ILE A 87 0.55 -7.37 -3.09
N LEU A 88 1.30 -6.25 -3.18
CA LEU A 88 0.94 -5.01 -2.49
C LEU A 88 -0.44 -4.49 -2.87
N PHE A 89 -0.73 -4.38 -4.16
CA PHE A 89 -2.02 -3.84 -4.61
C PHE A 89 -3.21 -4.69 -4.15
N PRO A 90 -3.21 -6.03 -4.33
CA PRO A 90 -4.23 -6.89 -3.70
C PRO A 90 -4.36 -6.73 -2.19
N MET A 91 -3.25 -6.56 -1.47
CA MET A 91 -3.28 -6.36 -0.02
C MET A 91 -3.88 -4.99 0.36
N VAL A 92 -3.61 -3.93 -0.41
CA VAL A 92 -4.26 -2.62 -0.24
C VAL A 92 -5.77 -2.77 -0.37
N LEU A 93 -6.24 -3.41 -1.44
CA LEU A 93 -7.68 -3.65 -1.66
C LEU A 93 -8.29 -4.47 -0.51
N MET A 94 -7.60 -5.50 -0.07
CA MET A 94 -8.05 -6.32 1.07
C MET A 94 -8.16 -5.49 2.36
N ARG A 95 -7.19 -4.61 2.65
CA ARG A 95 -7.26 -3.73 3.82
C ARG A 95 -8.45 -2.77 3.74
N LEU A 96 -8.70 -2.17 2.59
CA LEU A 96 -9.87 -1.30 2.39
C LEU A 96 -11.19 -2.07 2.59
N CYS A 97 -11.30 -3.28 2.04
CA CYS A 97 -12.46 -4.14 2.27
C CYS A 97 -12.66 -4.46 3.75
N LEU A 98 -11.57 -4.75 4.47
CA LEU A 98 -11.63 -4.99 5.91
C LEU A 98 -12.10 -3.73 6.67
N SER A 99 -11.58 -2.55 6.33
CA SER A 99 -11.99 -1.29 6.95
C SER A 99 -13.49 -1.01 6.76
N VAL A 100 -14.01 -1.25 5.55
CA VAL A 100 -15.44 -1.08 5.26
C VAL A 100 -16.30 -2.08 6.02
N THR A 101 -15.94 -3.36 5.98
CA THR A 101 -16.75 -4.43 6.60
C THR A 101 -16.72 -4.36 8.13
N LEU A 102 -15.55 -4.15 8.72
CA LEU A 102 -15.43 -4.02 10.18
C LEU A 102 -16.08 -2.74 10.68
N GLY A 103 -15.92 -1.62 9.98
CA GLY A 103 -16.58 -0.37 10.31
C GLY A 103 -18.10 -0.51 10.30
N ALA A 104 -18.67 -1.14 9.24
CA ALA A 104 -20.11 -1.41 9.16
C ALA A 104 -20.61 -2.33 10.29
N PHE A 105 -19.86 -3.39 10.60
CA PHE A 105 -20.21 -4.31 11.70
C PHE A 105 -20.15 -3.62 13.05
N GLN A 106 -19.11 -2.83 13.32
CA GLN A 106 -18.97 -2.09 14.59
C GLN A 106 -20.06 -1.05 14.74
N GLN A 107 -20.42 -0.32 13.68
CA GLN A 107 -21.47 0.69 13.70
C GLN A 107 -22.86 0.08 13.97
N GLN A 108 -23.11 -1.17 13.55
CA GLN A 108 -24.35 -1.88 13.93
C GLN A 108 -24.43 -2.17 15.43
N ASN A 109 -23.29 -2.40 16.08
CA ASN A 109 -23.23 -2.72 17.51
C ASN A 109 -23.16 -1.47 18.39
N ASP A 110 -22.67 -0.34 17.87
CA ASP A 110 -22.55 0.94 18.56
C ASP A 110 -22.91 2.10 17.59
N PRO A 111 -24.21 2.30 17.32
CA PRO A 111 -24.69 3.29 16.35
C PRO A 111 -24.38 4.75 16.69
N GLU A 112 -24.16 5.05 17.98
CA GLU A 112 -23.89 6.41 18.46
C GLU A 112 -22.40 6.80 18.34
N ASN A 113 -21.53 5.86 18.02
CA ASN A 113 -20.10 6.09 17.89
C ASN A 113 -19.75 6.57 16.47
N GLU A 114 -19.76 7.87 16.26
CA GLU A 114 -19.45 8.50 14.98
C GLU A 114 -18.02 8.20 14.48
N TYR A 115 -17.09 7.89 15.39
CA TYR A 115 -15.69 7.58 15.05
C TYR A 115 -15.57 6.33 14.17
N LEU A 116 -16.45 5.34 14.37
CA LEU A 116 -16.42 4.08 13.62
C LEU A 116 -16.72 4.26 12.12
N GLY A 117 -17.43 5.33 11.77
CA GLY A 117 -17.78 5.66 10.38
C GLY A 117 -16.75 6.51 9.61
N VAL A 118 -15.77 7.10 10.30
CA VAL A 118 -14.87 8.13 9.73
C VAL A 118 -14.09 7.62 8.52
N SER A 119 -13.56 6.41 8.59
CA SER A 119 -12.78 5.81 7.48
C SER A 119 -13.63 5.00 6.50
N GLN A 120 -14.88 4.65 6.85
CA GLN A 120 -15.71 3.74 6.08
C GLN A 120 -16.13 4.34 4.74
N LYS A 121 -16.67 5.56 4.74
CA LYS A 121 -17.12 6.22 3.52
C LYS A 121 -15.96 6.51 2.55
N PRO A 122 -14.84 7.13 2.98
CA PRO A 122 -13.67 7.31 2.12
C PRO A 122 -13.11 5.98 1.57
N ALA A 123 -13.13 4.90 2.37
CA ALA A 123 -12.67 3.59 1.91
C ALA A 123 -13.60 2.98 0.85
N CYS A 124 -14.93 3.14 0.97
CA CYS A 124 -15.88 2.73 -0.07
C CYS A 124 -15.63 3.49 -1.37
N GLU A 125 -15.55 4.82 -1.31
CA GLU A 125 -15.31 5.67 -2.48
C GLU A 125 -13.97 5.33 -3.16
N LEU A 126 -12.95 5.04 -2.36
CA LEU A 126 -11.65 4.62 -2.89
C LEU A 126 -11.74 3.24 -3.55
N LEU A 127 -12.43 2.26 -2.95
CA LEU A 127 -12.63 0.94 -3.56
C LEU A 127 -13.35 1.04 -4.91
N GLU A 128 -14.39 1.88 -5.02
CA GLU A 128 -15.08 2.12 -6.28
C GLU A 128 -14.15 2.69 -7.35
N ARG A 129 -13.24 3.58 -6.99
CA ARG A 129 -12.23 4.14 -7.91
C ARG A 129 -11.17 3.12 -8.31
N LEU A 130 -10.80 2.21 -7.40
CA LEU A 130 -9.73 1.24 -7.63
C LEU A 130 -10.21 -0.02 -8.36
N GLN A 131 -11.52 -0.30 -8.42
CA GLN A 131 -12.05 -1.48 -9.11
C GLN A 131 -11.70 -1.53 -10.60
N ASP A 132 -11.57 -0.36 -11.24
CA ASP A 132 -11.24 -0.24 -12.66
C ASP A 132 -9.72 -0.18 -12.92
N VAL A 133 -8.91 -0.17 -11.86
CA VAL A 133 -7.45 -0.16 -11.98
C VAL A 133 -6.96 -1.56 -12.36
N ASN A 134 -6.26 -1.65 -13.49
CA ASN A 134 -5.63 -2.90 -13.87
C ASN A 134 -4.53 -3.26 -12.83
N PRO A 135 -4.60 -4.42 -12.16
CA PRO A 135 -3.60 -4.80 -11.15
C PRO A 135 -2.16 -4.83 -11.67
N ARG A 136 -1.95 -5.13 -12.95
CA ARG A 136 -0.61 -5.07 -13.57
C ARG A 136 -0.09 -3.64 -13.70
N TYR A 137 -0.98 -2.69 -13.95
CA TYR A 137 -0.59 -1.28 -13.99
C TYR A 137 -0.11 -0.82 -12.62
N ALA A 138 -0.88 -1.11 -11.55
CA ALA A 138 -0.47 -0.82 -10.19
C ALA A 138 0.86 -1.49 -9.83
N HIS A 139 1.02 -2.78 -10.17
CA HIS A 139 2.28 -3.50 -9.96
C HIS A 139 3.46 -2.82 -10.67
N TYR A 140 3.31 -2.39 -11.92
CA TYR A 140 4.38 -1.71 -12.65
C TYR A 140 4.75 -0.36 -12.05
N LEU A 141 3.77 0.40 -11.56
CA LEU A 141 4.02 1.64 -10.81
C LEU A 141 4.81 1.38 -9.53
N PHE A 142 4.46 0.33 -8.79
CA PHE A 142 5.14 -0.04 -7.55
C PHE A 142 6.56 -0.56 -7.79
N ARG A 143 6.80 -1.29 -8.89
CA ARG A 143 8.15 -1.67 -9.30
C ARG A 143 9.01 -0.44 -9.61
N ASP A 144 8.47 0.52 -10.36
CA ASP A 144 9.16 1.78 -10.65
C ASP A 144 9.46 2.57 -9.38
N ALA A 145 8.51 2.63 -8.44
CA ALA A 145 8.72 3.23 -7.13
C ALA A 145 9.88 2.60 -6.35
N CYS A 146 10.13 1.31 -6.55
CA CYS A 146 11.22 0.53 -5.95
C CYS A 146 12.51 0.52 -6.81
N ASN A 147 12.64 1.40 -7.80
CA ASN A 147 13.78 1.47 -8.73
C ASN A 147 14.01 0.15 -9.51
N MET A 148 12.98 -0.65 -9.68
CA MET A 148 13.00 -1.82 -10.55
C MET A 148 12.50 -1.45 -11.95
N GLU A 149 12.89 -2.23 -12.97
CA GLU A 149 12.30 -2.02 -14.30
C GLU A 149 10.78 -2.16 -14.21
N ALA A 150 10.04 -1.09 -14.54
CA ALA A 150 8.58 -1.03 -14.32
C ALA A 150 7.87 -2.24 -14.98
N CYS A 151 8.12 -2.47 -16.25
CA CYS A 151 7.62 -3.64 -16.97
C CYS A 151 8.74 -4.69 -17.15
N PRO A 152 8.64 -5.88 -16.52
CA PRO A 152 9.68 -6.92 -16.59
C PRO A 152 10.02 -7.41 -18.01
N TRP A 153 9.14 -7.15 -18.99
CA TRP A 153 9.30 -7.58 -20.37
C TRP A 153 9.91 -6.51 -21.27
N THR A 154 10.14 -5.29 -20.78
CA THR A 154 10.65 -4.18 -21.57
C THR A 154 12.05 -4.48 -22.13
N SER A 155 12.94 -5.03 -21.33
CA SER A 155 14.29 -5.42 -21.76
C SER A 155 14.26 -6.52 -22.81
N ASN A 156 13.41 -7.53 -22.63
CA ASN A 156 13.22 -8.62 -23.58
C ASN A 156 12.64 -8.11 -24.92
N PHE A 157 11.64 -7.22 -24.83
CA PHE A 157 11.06 -6.60 -26.02
C PHE A 157 12.08 -5.74 -26.77
N ARG A 158 12.87 -4.91 -26.08
CA ARG A 158 13.92 -4.10 -26.68
C ARG A 158 15.02 -4.95 -27.32
N LYS A 159 15.38 -6.07 -26.71
CA LYS A 159 16.33 -7.04 -27.27
C LYS A 159 15.77 -7.63 -28.56
N TRP A 160 14.55 -8.18 -28.52
CA TRP A 160 13.86 -8.72 -29.69
C TRP A 160 13.75 -7.67 -30.80
N GLN A 161 13.38 -6.44 -30.52
CA GLN A 161 13.29 -5.35 -31.51
C GLN A 161 14.62 -5.07 -32.17
N LYS A 162 15.74 -5.07 -31.42
CA LYS A 162 17.08 -4.91 -31.99
C LYS A 162 17.48 -6.07 -32.90
N GLU A 163 17.15 -7.29 -32.52
CA GLU A 163 17.47 -8.50 -33.28
C GLU A 163 16.65 -8.62 -34.58
N THR A 164 15.45 -8.01 -34.61
CA THR A 164 14.54 -8.08 -35.76
C THR A 164 14.49 -6.80 -36.59
N SER A 165 15.19 -5.73 -36.20
CA SER A 165 15.16 -4.42 -36.89
C SER A 165 15.69 -4.42 -38.31
N GLY A 166 16.24 -5.53 -38.80
CA GLY A 166 16.66 -5.71 -40.20
C GLY A 166 15.74 -6.63 -41.03
N LEU A 167 14.60 -7.04 -40.44
CA LEU A 167 13.66 -7.97 -41.09
C LEU A 167 12.41 -7.28 -41.65
N PHE A 168 12.25 -5.96 -41.40
CA PHE A 168 11.11 -5.15 -41.84
C PHE A 168 11.54 -3.88 -42.56
#